data_9496e9d6e0ac8debbcb45f117cb5cd77
#
_entry.id   9496e9d6e0ac8debbcb45f117cb5cd77
#
_cell.length_a   1.000
_cell.length_b   1.000
_cell.length_c   1.000
_cell.angle_alpha   90.00
_cell.angle_beta   90.00
_cell.angle_gamma   90.00
#
_symmetry.space_group_name_H-M   'P 1'
#
loop_
_entity.id
_entity.type
_entity.pdbx_description
1 polymer ?
#
loop_
_entity_poly.entity_id
_entity_poly.type
_entity_poly.pdbx_seq_one_letter_code
_entity_poly.pdbx_strand_id
1 'polypeptide(L)'
;MKVAVVGATGMVGEVMLKVLAERNFPITELLLVASERSVGKKMTYKNKEYTVIGLADAVAAKPEIAIFSAGGDTSTEWAPKFAEVGTTVIDNSSAWRMDPTKKLVVPEINADQLTKEDKIIANPNCSTIQLVMVLAPLHKKYKMKRVVISTYQSVSGTGVKAVQQLENEIAGIQGEMAYPYPIGRNALPHCDVFLENGYTKEEMKLAREPQKIFDDRTFSITATAVRIPTAGGHSESVNVQFENDFDLTEVRKLLSETAGVIVQDNPDTNTYPMPIYAHDKDDVFVGRIRRDETQRNTLNMWIVADNLRKGAATNAVQIGEYLVAHNLV
;
A
#
# COMPACT_ATOMS: atom_id res chain seq x y z
N MET A 1 -22.10 -1.69 -11.92
CA MET A 1 -22.22 -1.87 -10.46
C MET A 1 -22.16 -0.53 -9.74
N LYS A 2 -22.78 -0.41 -8.58
CA LYS A 2 -22.73 0.77 -7.71
C LYS A 2 -21.50 0.68 -6.81
N VAL A 3 -20.63 1.70 -6.85
CA VAL A 3 -19.37 1.75 -6.10
C VAL A 3 -19.34 3.00 -5.23
N ALA A 4 -18.95 2.86 -3.98
CA ALA A 4 -18.67 3.98 -3.09
C ALA A 4 -17.15 4.12 -2.89
N VAL A 5 -16.64 5.36 -2.96
CA VAL A 5 -15.28 5.72 -2.55
C VAL A 5 -15.38 6.55 -1.28
N VAL A 6 -15.02 5.96 -0.15
CA VAL A 6 -15.08 6.59 1.17
C VAL A 6 -13.73 7.23 1.48
N GLY A 7 -13.74 8.53 1.79
CA GLY A 7 -12.55 9.37 1.86
C GLY A 7 -12.14 9.93 0.49
N ALA A 8 -13.10 10.11 -0.42
CA ALA A 8 -12.88 10.54 -1.80
C ALA A 8 -12.11 11.86 -1.93
N THR A 9 -12.23 12.77 -0.97
CA THR A 9 -11.58 14.10 -0.96
C THR A 9 -10.14 14.08 -0.40
N GLY A 10 -9.65 12.93 0.00
CA GLY A 10 -8.28 12.75 0.48
C GLY A 10 -7.32 12.35 -0.63
N MET A 11 -6.01 12.48 -0.39
CA MET A 11 -4.96 12.20 -1.39
C MET A 11 -5.09 10.79 -2.00
N VAL A 12 -5.24 9.75 -1.18
CA VAL A 12 -5.44 8.37 -1.66
C VAL A 12 -6.79 8.22 -2.37
N GLY A 13 -7.85 8.90 -1.89
CA GLY A 13 -9.17 8.90 -2.52
C GLY A 13 -9.14 9.46 -3.95
N GLU A 14 -8.41 10.55 -4.17
CA GLU A 14 -8.23 11.15 -5.51
C GLU A 14 -7.44 10.20 -6.44
N VAL A 15 -6.36 9.59 -5.94
CA VAL A 15 -5.61 8.57 -6.71
C VAL A 15 -6.49 7.36 -7.00
N MET A 16 -7.35 6.95 -6.07
CA MET A 16 -8.28 5.84 -6.26
C MET A 16 -9.27 6.12 -7.40
N LEU A 17 -9.83 7.33 -7.46
CA LEU A 17 -10.69 7.75 -8.58
C LEU A 17 -9.92 7.72 -9.91
N LYS A 18 -8.68 8.20 -9.92
CA LYS A 18 -7.81 8.14 -11.11
C LYS A 18 -7.59 6.69 -11.56
N VAL A 19 -7.22 5.79 -10.65
CA VAL A 19 -6.98 4.37 -10.94
C VAL A 19 -8.26 3.66 -11.42
N LEU A 20 -9.40 3.89 -10.77
CA LEU A 20 -10.70 3.36 -11.21
C LEU A 20 -11.05 3.78 -12.65
N ALA A 21 -10.68 5.02 -13.03
CA ALA A 21 -10.89 5.53 -14.39
C ALA A 21 -9.95 4.90 -15.41
N GLU A 22 -8.66 4.83 -15.11
CA GLU A 22 -7.58 4.27 -15.95
C GLU A 22 -7.81 2.77 -16.22
N ARG A 23 -8.23 2.03 -15.21
CA ARG A 23 -8.50 0.59 -15.29
C ARG A 23 -9.89 0.25 -15.82
N ASN A 24 -10.69 1.24 -16.17
CA ASN A 24 -12.05 1.07 -16.67
C ASN A 24 -12.91 0.17 -15.75
N PHE A 25 -12.81 0.37 -14.44
CA PHE A 25 -13.61 -0.37 -13.48
C PHE A 25 -15.10 -0.28 -13.82
N PRO A 26 -15.91 -1.36 -13.75
CA PRO A 26 -17.28 -1.41 -14.29
C PRO A 26 -18.30 -0.68 -13.40
N ILE A 27 -18.16 0.65 -13.28
CA ILE A 27 -19.02 1.51 -12.47
C ILE A 27 -20.22 1.97 -13.30
N THR A 28 -21.44 1.68 -12.83
CA THR A 28 -22.69 2.24 -13.36
C THR A 28 -23.18 3.41 -12.52
N GLU A 29 -22.92 3.39 -11.20
CA GLU A 29 -23.23 4.47 -10.26
C GLU A 29 -22.07 4.66 -9.30
N LEU A 30 -21.57 5.89 -9.18
CA LEU A 30 -20.47 6.25 -8.30
C LEU A 30 -20.96 7.13 -7.15
N LEU A 31 -20.63 6.74 -5.91
CA LEU A 31 -20.87 7.52 -4.71
C LEU A 31 -19.53 8.03 -4.18
N LEU A 32 -19.37 9.35 -4.15
CA LEU A 32 -18.22 10.01 -3.53
C LEU A 32 -18.58 10.35 -2.08
N VAL A 33 -17.89 9.73 -1.14
CA VAL A 33 -18.24 9.79 0.28
C VAL A 33 -17.09 10.40 1.07
N ALA A 34 -17.40 11.35 1.94
CA ALA A 34 -16.41 11.95 2.84
C ALA A 34 -17.05 12.38 4.18
N SER A 35 -16.24 12.96 5.05
CA SER A 35 -16.73 13.50 6.33
C SER A 35 -17.70 14.66 6.12
N GLU A 36 -18.52 14.95 7.13
CA GLU A 36 -19.53 16.02 7.13
C GLU A 36 -18.99 17.38 6.65
N ARG A 37 -17.70 17.69 6.92
CA ARG A 37 -17.05 18.93 6.45
C ARG A 37 -16.94 19.03 4.93
N SER A 38 -17.05 17.91 4.24
CA SER A 38 -16.89 17.82 2.78
C SER A 38 -18.19 17.50 2.05
N VAL A 39 -19.26 17.18 2.78
CA VAL A 39 -20.60 16.97 2.19
C VAL A 39 -21.04 18.20 1.39
N GLY A 40 -21.59 17.98 0.21
CA GLY A 40 -22.01 19.03 -0.72
C GLY A 40 -20.90 19.55 -1.65
N LYS A 41 -19.61 19.24 -1.39
CA LYS A 41 -18.54 19.57 -2.34
C LYS A 41 -18.74 18.88 -3.67
N LYS A 42 -18.31 19.54 -4.75
CA LYS A 42 -18.32 18.99 -6.09
C LYS A 42 -16.97 18.40 -6.45
N MET A 43 -16.97 17.23 -7.04
CA MET A 43 -15.78 16.58 -7.58
C MET A 43 -16.06 16.04 -8.96
N THR A 44 -15.06 16.02 -9.83
CA THR A 44 -15.17 15.52 -11.20
C THR A 44 -14.59 14.11 -11.33
N TYR A 45 -15.35 13.21 -11.95
CA TYR A 45 -14.89 11.88 -12.35
C TYR A 45 -15.32 11.58 -13.78
N LYS A 46 -14.38 11.22 -14.68
CA LYS A 46 -14.65 10.98 -16.13
C LYS A 46 -15.51 12.09 -16.76
N ASN A 47 -15.12 13.35 -16.55
CA ASN A 47 -15.81 14.54 -17.07
C ASN A 47 -17.26 14.75 -16.56
N LYS A 48 -17.71 14.02 -15.56
CA LYS A 48 -19.01 14.19 -14.92
C LYS A 48 -18.81 14.73 -13.49
N GLU A 49 -19.64 15.70 -13.11
CA GLU A 49 -19.65 16.25 -11.76
C GLU A 49 -20.47 15.37 -10.82
N TYR A 50 -19.94 15.13 -9.64
CA TYR A 50 -20.55 14.38 -8.54
C TYR A 50 -20.57 15.23 -7.27
N THR A 51 -21.64 15.12 -6.51
CA THR A 51 -21.75 15.75 -5.20
C THR A 51 -21.28 14.75 -4.14
N VAL A 52 -20.38 15.17 -3.26
CA VAL A 52 -19.93 14.39 -2.12
C VAL A 52 -21.07 14.23 -1.12
N ILE A 53 -21.33 13.00 -0.68
CA ILE A 53 -22.37 12.65 0.30
C ILE A 53 -21.75 12.16 1.61
N GLY A 54 -22.60 12.06 2.65
CA GLY A 54 -22.23 11.52 3.96
C GLY A 54 -22.21 10.00 4.00
N LEU A 55 -21.61 9.44 5.06
CA LEU A 55 -21.50 7.99 5.27
C LEU A 55 -22.87 7.32 5.45
N ALA A 56 -23.80 7.95 6.16
CA ALA A 56 -25.14 7.40 6.38
C ALA A 56 -25.94 7.26 5.07
N ASP A 57 -25.86 8.28 4.22
CA ASP A 57 -26.52 8.27 2.89
C ASP A 57 -25.91 7.18 2.00
N ALA A 58 -24.58 7.01 2.07
CA ALA A 58 -23.88 5.98 1.30
C ALA A 58 -24.28 4.56 1.74
N VAL A 59 -24.43 4.30 3.06
CA VAL A 59 -24.95 3.02 3.56
C VAL A 59 -26.38 2.80 3.08
N ALA A 60 -27.24 3.84 3.17
CA ALA A 60 -28.64 3.74 2.72
C ALA A 60 -28.74 3.46 1.21
N ALA A 61 -27.77 3.94 0.41
CA ALA A 61 -27.71 3.68 -1.03
C ALA A 61 -27.26 2.25 -1.39
N LYS A 62 -26.78 1.45 -0.43
CA LYS A 62 -26.38 0.03 -0.58
C LYS A 62 -25.47 -0.21 -1.79
N PRO A 63 -24.26 0.37 -1.85
CA PRO A 63 -23.33 0.06 -2.94
C PRO A 63 -22.92 -1.42 -2.89
N GLU A 64 -22.59 -2.00 -4.04
CA GLU A 64 -22.09 -3.39 -4.11
C GLU A 64 -20.67 -3.48 -3.55
N ILE A 65 -19.83 -2.46 -3.86
CA ILE A 65 -18.48 -2.32 -3.33
C ILE A 65 -18.31 -0.94 -2.68
N ALA A 66 -17.62 -0.88 -1.54
CA ALA A 66 -17.16 0.36 -0.93
C ALA A 66 -15.65 0.28 -0.69
N ILE A 67 -14.89 1.21 -1.28
CA ILE A 67 -13.44 1.29 -1.09
C ILE A 67 -13.16 2.41 -0.09
N PHE A 68 -12.58 2.06 1.06
CA PHE A 68 -12.35 2.95 2.17
C PHE A 68 -10.92 3.50 2.21
N SER A 69 -10.81 4.81 2.34
CA SER A 69 -9.57 5.52 2.64
C SER A 69 -9.83 6.71 3.57
N ALA A 70 -10.48 6.45 4.71
CA ALA A 70 -10.95 7.49 5.64
C ALA A 70 -10.40 7.36 7.08
N GLY A 71 -9.35 6.52 7.25
CA GLY A 71 -8.73 6.27 8.55
C GLY A 71 -9.38 5.15 9.37
N GLY A 72 -8.65 4.68 10.40
CA GLY A 72 -9.05 3.49 11.17
C GLY A 72 -10.34 3.66 11.96
N ASP A 73 -10.52 4.79 12.63
CA ASP A 73 -11.71 5.05 13.44
C ASP A 73 -12.98 5.04 12.58
N THR A 74 -12.95 5.73 11.43
CA THR A 74 -14.07 5.73 10.47
C THR A 74 -14.33 4.31 9.95
N SER A 75 -13.29 3.56 9.64
CA SER A 75 -13.44 2.19 9.15
C SER A 75 -14.03 1.26 10.21
N THR A 76 -13.54 1.35 11.44
CA THR A 76 -14.04 0.54 12.56
C THR A 76 -15.52 0.79 12.81
N GLU A 77 -15.97 2.04 12.71
CA GLU A 77 -17.37 2.41 12.91
C GLU A 77 -18.28 2.03 11.74
N TRP A 78 -17.82 2.27 10.50
CA TRP A 78 -18.70 2.27 9.33
C TRP A 78 -18.58 1.02 8.47
N ALA A 79 -17.42 0.37 8.37
CA ALA A 79 -17.28 -0.82 7.53
C ALA A 79 -18.26 -1.94 7.91
N PRO A 80 -18.55 -2.22 9.22
CA PRO A 80 -19.59 -3.16 9.60
C PRO A 80 -20.99 -2.75 9.11
N LYS A 81 -21.35 -1.46 9.20
CA LYS A 81 -22.67 -0.95 8.75
C LYS A 81 -22.86 -1.13 7.22
N PHE A 82 -21.79 -0.95 6.42
CA PHE A 82 -21.81 -1.27 5.00
C PHE A 82 -21.96 -2.78 4.77
N ALA A 83 -21.21 -3.59 5.50
CA ALA A 83 -21.30 -5.05 5.39
C ALA A 83 -22.69 -5.61 5.75
N GLU A 84 -23.36 -5.05 6.76
CA GLU A 84 -24.74 -5.42 7.18
C GLU A 84 -25.78 -5.21 6.09
N VAL A 85 -25.59 -4.22 5.21
CA VAL A 85 -26.49 -3.98 4.06
C VAL A 85 -26.08 -4.74 2.80
N GLY A 86 -25.07 -5.62 2.90
CA GLY A 86 -24.61 -6.51 1.82
C GLY A 86 -23.43 -5.98 1.02
N THR A 87 -22.96 -4.77 1.31
CA THR A 87 -21.78 -4.17 0.64
C THR A 87 -20.49 -4.92 0.99
N THR A 88 -19.64 -5.20 0.00
CA THR A 88 -18.27 -5.65 0.23
C THR A 88 -17.36 -4.44 0.39
N VAL A 89 -16.71 -4.32 1.54
CA VAL A 89 -15.80 -3.23 1.92
C VAL A 89 -14.36 -3.65 1.64
N ILE A 90 -13.59 -2.81 0.92
CA ILE A 90 -12.14 -2.93 0.75
C ILE A 90 -11.50 -1.77 1.51
N ASP A 91 -10.79 -2.05 2.59
CA ASP A 91 -10.33 -1.04 3.54
C ASP A 91 -8.82 -0.81 3.51
N ASN A 92 -8.39 0.42 3.22
CA ASN A 92 -6.97 0.82 3.24
C ASN A 92 -6.45 1.17 4.65
N SER A 93 -7.31 1.26 5.65
CA SER A 93 -6.85 1.57 7.01
C SER A 93 -6.15 0.37 7.67
N SER A 94 -5.55 0.58 8.82
CA SER A 94 -4.96 -0.52 9.60
C SER A 94 -5.98 -1.27 10.50
N ALA A 95 -7.25 -0.86 10.50
CA ALA A 95 -8.26 -1.35 11.45
C ALA A 95 -8.44 -2.88 11.40
N TRP A 96 -8.47 -3.46 10.22
CA TRP A 96 -8.82 -4.87 10.00
C TRP A 96 -7.64 -5.77 9.64
N ARG A 97 -6.45 -5.18 9.39
CA ARG A 97 -5.30 -5.94 8.84
C ARG A 97 -4.89 -7.11 9.70
N MET A 98 -4.89 -6.95 11.01
CA MET A 98 -4.48 -8.01 11.94
C MET A 98 -5.66 -8.75 12.59
N ASP A 99 -6.91 -8.43 12.23
CA ASP A 99 -8.09 -9.21 12.62
C ASP A 99 -8.01 -10.61 11.97
N PRO A 100 -8.01 -11.70 12.76
CA PRO A 100 -7.88 -13.05 12.23
C PRO A 100 -9.06 -13.49 11.36
N THR A 101 -10.21 -12.82 11.47
CA THR A 101 -11.42 -13.12 10.70
C THR A 101 -11.49 -12.37 9.38
N LYS A 102 -10.57 -11.43 9.12
CA LYS A 102 -10.54 -10.61 7.90
C LYS A 102 -9.33 -10.97 7.05
N LYS A 103 -9.54 -11.08 5.74
CA LYS A 103 -8.47 -11.35 4.79
C LYS A 103 -7.64 -10.09 4.58
N LEU A 104 -6.32 -10.25 4.51
CA LEU A 104 -5.33 -9.21 4.18
C LEU A 104 -4.77 -9.55 2.80
N VAL A 105 -5.11 -8.76 1.77
CA VAL A 105 -5.00 -9.22 0.39
C VAL A 105 -4.07 -8.37 -0.47
N VAL A 106 -3.14 -9.05 -1.14
CA VAL A 106 -2.43 -8.57 -2.32
C VAL A 106 -2.84 -9.48 -3.48
N PRO A 107 -3.56 -8.98 -4.50
CA PRO A 107 -4.23 -9.83 -5.49
C PRO A 107 -3.32 -10.82 -6.18
N GLU A 108 -2.11 -10.46 -6.50
CA GLU A 108 -1.12 -11.30 -7.18
C GLU A 108 -0.60 -12.45 -6.30
N ILE A 109 -0.91 -12.44 -4.99
CA ILE A 109 -0.34 -13.39 -4.03
C ILE A 109 -1.41 -14.32 -3.44
N ASN A 110 -2.54 -13.76 -2.98
CA ASN A 110 -3.48 -14.51 -2.15
C ASN A 110 -4.96 -14.14 -2.35
N ALA A 111 -5.35 -13.54 -3.48
CA ALA A 111 -6.75 -13.23 -3.74
C ALA A 111 -7.63 -14.48 -3.94
N ASP A 112 -7.03 -15.62 -4.28
CA ASP A 112 -7.68 -16.91 -4.39
C ASP A 112 -8.31 -17.41 -3.07
N GLN A 113 -7.93 -16.81 -1.94
CA GLN A 113 -8.54 -17.07 -0.63
C GLN A 113 -9.88 -16.35 -0.42
N LEU A 114 -10.25 -15.40 -1.30
CA LEU A 114 -11.47 -14.61 -1.15
C LEU A 114 -12.71 -15.42 -1.52
N THR A 115 -13.77 -15.20 -0.72
CA THR A 115 -15.09 -15.80 -0.88
C THR A 115 -16.20 -14.74 -0.84
N LYS A 116 -17.45 -15.10 -1.14
CA LYS A 116 -18.62 -14.19 -1.04
C LYS A 116 -18.93 -13.72 0.40
N GLU A 117 -18.47 -14.49 1.37
CA GLU A 117 -18.67 -14.23 2.78
C GLU A 117 -17.72 -13.15 3.33
N ASP A 118 -16.64 -12.85 2.60
CA ASP A 118 -15.66 -11.84 2.98
C ASP A 118 -16.19 -10.42 2.69
N LYS A 119 -17.00 -9.89 3.61
CA LYS A 119 -17.64 -8.57 3.47
C LYS A 119 -16.76 -7.40 3.93
N ILE A 120 -15.66 -7.66 4.63
CA ILE A 120 -14.63 -6.66 4.95
C ILE A 120 -13.27 -7.27 4.62
N ILE A 121 -12.58 -6.67 3.64
CA ILE A 121 -11.28 -7.11 3.12
C ILE A 121 -10.27 -6.02 3.41
N ALA A 122 -9.17 -6.37 4.07
CA ALA A 122 -8.12 -5.42 4.40
C ALA A 122 -7.10 -5.29 3.25
N ASN A 123 -6.79 -4.05 2.90
CA ASN A 123 -5.69 -3.68 2.02
C ASN A 123 -4.43 -3.45 2.86
N PRO A 124 -3.28 -4.09 2.56
CA PRO A 124 -2.09 -3.99 3.40
C PRO A 124 -1.48 -2.59 3.45
N ASN A 125 -0.50 -2.42 4.33
CA ASN A 125 0.34 -1.24 4.40
C ASN A 125 1.11 -1.02 3.08
N CYS A 126 1.35 0.25 2.71
CA CYS A 126 1.99 0.59 1.44
C CYS A 126 3.38 -0.03 1.27
N SER A 127 4.20 0.01 2.30
CA SER A 127 5.52 -0.63 2.29
C SER A 127 5.39 -2.16 2.31
N THR A 128 4.42 -2.72 3.02
CA THR A 128 4.15 -4.17 3.00
C THR A 128 3.82 -4.66 1.59
N ILE A 129 2.96 -3.96 0.85
CA ILE A 129 2.53 -4.40 -0.50
C ILE A 129 3.74 -4.52 -1.43
N GLN A 130 4.57 -3.48 -1.52
CA GLN A 130 5.74 -3.51 -2.42
C GLN A 130 6.76 -4.59 -2.00
N LEU A 131 6.95 -4.77 -0.70
CA LEU A 131 7.83 -5.79 -0.15
C LEU A 131 7.39 -7.20 -0.54
N VAL A 132 6.12 -7.55 -0.28
CA VAL A 132 5.62 -8.92 -0.49
C VAL A 132 5.51 -9.27 -1.96
N MET A 133 5.29 -8.31 -2.86
CA MET A 133 5.31 -8.51 -4.31
C MET A 133 6.65 -9.09 -4.78
N VAL A 134 7.76 -8.62 -4.22
CA VAL A 134 9.11 -9.11 -4.53
C VAL A 134 9.45 -10.37 -3.75
N LEU A 135 9.06 -10.45 -2.48
CA LEU A 135 9.41 -11.57 -1.61
C LEU A 135 8.60 -12.85 -1.88
N ALA A 136 7.35 -12.74 -2.36
CA ALA A 136 6.48 -13.91 -2.57
C ALA A 136 7.10 -14.98 -3.50
N PRO A 137 7.56 -14.66 -4.72
CA PRO A 137 8.17 -15.64 -5.60
C PRO A 137 9.47 -16.22 -5.02
N LEU A 138 10.26 -15.39 -4.33
CA LEU A 138 11.50 -15.81 -3.69
C LEU A 138 11.24 -16.73 -2.51
N HIS A 139 10.24 -16.42 -1.67
CA HIS A 139 9.84 -17.25 -0.54
C HIS A 139 9.32 -18.61 -0.98
N LYS A 140 8.47 -18.62 -2.01
CA LYS A 140 7.95 -19.86 -2.59
C LYS A 140 9.06 -20.79 -3.04
N LYS A 141 10.15 -20.27 -3.61
CA LYS A 141 11.24 -21.05 -4.19
C LYS A 141 12.35 -21.37 -3.20
N TYR A 142 12.79 -20.40 -2.41
CA TYR A 142 14.02 -20.49 -1.60
C TYR A 142 13.76 -20.57 -0.10
N LYS A 143 12.54 -20.32 0.38
CA LYS A 143 12.14 -20.35 1.80
C LYS A 143 12.88 -19.32 2.66
N MET A 144 12.21 -18.22 2.96
CA MET A 144 12.77 -17.18 3.84
C MET A 144 12.95 -17.70 5.26
N LYS A 145 14.02 -17.25 5.90
CA LYS A 145 14.32 -17.45 7.34
C LYS A 145 14.27 -16.13 8.10
N ARG A 146 14.90 -15.10 7.56
CA ARG A 146 15.03 -13.80 8.20
C ARG A 146 15.04 -12.68 7.16
N VAL A 147 14.34 -11.60 7.47
CA VAL A 147 14.33 -10.39 6.65
C VAL A 147 14.67 -9.20 7.51
N VAL A 148 15.58 -8.36 7.04
CA VAL A 148 15.91 -7.06 7.61
C VAL A 148 15.58 -5.99 6.60
N ILE A 149 14.80 -5.00 7.03
CA ILE A 149 14.29 -3.95 6.15
C ILE A 149 14.65 -2.58 6.74
N SER A 150 15.18 -1.70 5.90
CA SER A 150 15.20 -0.27 6.17
C SER A 150 14.36 0.41 5.10
N THR A 151 13.29 1.10 5.50
CA THR A 151 12.44 1.83 4.55
C THR A 151 12.89 3.30 4.45
N TYR A 152 12.72 3.86 3.26
CA TYR A 152 12.96 5.25 2.94
C TYR A 152 11.65 5.79 2.34
N GLN A 153 10.79 6.30 3.23
CA GLN A 153 9.40 6.59 2.89
C GLN A 153 9.19 8.07 2.55
N SER A 154 8.49 8.32 1.44
CA SER A 154 8.07 9.65 1.05
C SER A 154 7.08 10.28 2.03
N VAL A 155 7.04 11.61 2.08
CA VAL A 155 6.14 12.38 2.94
C VAL A 155 4.66 12.18 2.60
N SER A 156 4.34 11.82 1.34
CA SER A 156 2.97 11.55 0.89
C SER A 156 2.27 10.43 1.69
N GLY A 157 3.04 9.48 2.27
CA GLY A 157 2.50 8.46 3.16
C GLY A 157 1.89 9.00 4.47
N THR A 158 2.26 10.22 4.88
CA THR A 158 1.66 10.92 6.03
C THR A 158 0.46 11.78 5.60
N GLY A 159 0.37 12.15 4.32
CA GLY A 159 -0.73 12.91 3.75
C GLY A 159 -0.37 14.36 3.38
N VAL A 160 -1.40 15.12 2.97
CA VAL A 160 -1.27 16.47 2.40
C VAL A 160 -0.46 17.42 3.28
N LYS A 161 -0.66 17.41 4.60
CA LYS A 161 0.06 18.31 5.54
C LYS A 161 1.58 18.08 5.51
N ALA A 162 2.02 16.83 5.37
CA ALA A 162 3.45 16.51 5.32
C ALA A 162 4.08 16.89 3.98
N VAL A 163 3.35 16.74 2.89
CA VAL A 163 3.76 17.26 1.57
C VAL A 163 3.90 18.78 1.63
N GLN A 164 2.90 19.49 2.19
CA GLN A 164 2.95 20.94 2.34
C GLN A 164 4.09 21.41 3.24
N GLN A 165 4.38 20.68 4.33
CA GLN A 165 5.55 20.98 5.17
C GLN A 165 6.85 20.89 4.36
N LEU A 166 7.04 19.82 3.60
CA LEU A 166 8.24 19.66 2.76
C LEU A 166 8.39 20.80 1.74
N GLU A 167 7.31 21.12 1.03
CA GLU A 167 7.32 22.20 0.04
C GLU A 167 7.60 23.57 0.69
N ASN A 168 7.01 23.86 1.83
CA ASN A 168 7.27 25.10 2.59
C ASN A 168 8.75 25.17 3.01
N GLU A 169 9.30 24.09 3.56
CA GLU A 169 10.70 24.04 4.00
C GLU A 169 11.69 24.21 2.83
N ILE A 170 11.40 23.62 1.66
CA ILE A 170 12.20 23.80 0.44
C ILE A 170 12.15 25.26 -0.03
N ALA A 171 10.98 25.88 0.04
CA ALA A 171 10.77 27.28 -0.35
C ALA A 171 11.25 28.29 0.72
N GLY A 172 11.69 27.84 1.90
CA GLY A 172 12.08 28.73 3.01
C GLY A 172 10.89 29.43 3.68
N ILE A 173 9.69 28.87 3.57
CA ILE A 173 8.44 29.41 4.13
C ILE A 173 8.17 28.72 5.47
N GLN A 174 7.85 29.51 6.51
CA GLN A 174 7.34 28.95 7.76
C GLN A 174 5.88 28.50 7.58
N GLY A 175 5.55 27.29 8.08
CA GLY A 175 4.22 26.70 7.96
C GLY A 175 3.92 25.71 9.07
N GLU A 176 2.74 25.09 8.99
CA GLU A 176 2.34 24.02 9.90
C GLU A 176 3.26 22.81 9.71
N MET A 177 3.71 22.21 10.81
CA MET A 177 4.55 21.03 10.81
C MET A 177 3.71 19.77 11.05
N ALA A 178 3.79 18.80 10.13
CA ALA A 178 3.21 17.47 10.29
C ALA A 178 4.14 16.53 11.08
N TYR A 179 5.43 16.80 11.07
CA TYR A 179 6.47 16.09 11.81
C TYR A 179 7.01 16.93 12.98
N PRO A 180 7.55 16.27 14.02
CA PRO A 180 8.15 16.98 15.16
C PRO A 180 9.45 17.73 14.81
N TYR A 181 10.06 17.42 13.66
CA TYR A 181 11.31 18.00 13.18
C TYR A 181 11.20 18.38 11.70
N PRO A 182 12.04 19.32 11.22
CA PRO A 182 12.14 19.59 9.79
C PRO A 182 12.45 18.32 8.98
N ILE A 183 11.77 18.19 7.84
CA ILE A 183 11.99 17.07 6.92
C ILE A 183 12.82 17.46 5.71
N GLY A 184 12.79 18.73 5.30
CA GLY A 184 13.61 19.27 4.22
C GLY A 184 15.10 19.06 4.51
N ARG A 185 15.81 18.36 3.60
CA ARG A 185 17.23 18.00 3.74
C ARG A 185 17.55 17.16 4.97
N ASN A 186 16.60 16.37 5.45
CA ASN A 186 16.73 15.56 6.68
C ASN A 186 16.19 14.15 6.44
N ALA A 187 16.49 13.23 7.37
CA ALA A 187 15.92 11.90 7.45
C ALA A 187 15.45 11.67 8.89
N LEU A 188 14.17 11.30 9.04
CA LEU A 188 13.56 11.06 10.35
C LEU A 188 13.35 9.56 10.54
N PRO A 189 14.10 8.87 11.43
CA PRO A 189 13.91 7.44 11.69
C PRO A 189 12.67 7.21 12.58
N HIS A 190 11.52 7.70 12.10
CA HIS A 190 10.27 7.73 12.83
C HIS A 190 9.08 7.81 11.86
N CYS A 191 8.35 6.72 11.75
CA CYS A 191 7.07 6.68 11.04
C CYS A 191 6.01 6.07 11.96
N ASP A 192 4.87 6.76 12.17
CA ASP A 192 3.82 6.38 13.12
C ASP A 192 4.29 6.46 14.60
N VAL A 193 3.50 6.02 15.57
CA VAL A 193 3.79 6.15 17.00
C VAL A 193 4.72 5.05 17.51
N PHE A 194 5.56 5.38 18.49
CA PHE A 194 6.40 4.39 19.17
C PHE A 194 5.59 3.48 20.09
N LEU A 195 6.02 2.24 20.18
CA LEU A 195 5.51 1.21 21.08
C LEU A 195 6.49 0.96 22.22
N GLU A 196 6.04 0.26 23.27
CA GLU A 196 6.86 -0.05 24.46
C GLU A 196 8.14 -0.87 24.15
N ASN A 197 8.11 -1.65 23.07
CA ASN A 197 9.26 -2.46 22.63
C ASN A 197 10.29 -1.67 21.81
N GLY A 198 10.12 -0.35 21.68
CA GLY A 198 11.00 0.54 20.93
C GLY A 198 10.79 0.58 19.42
N TYR A 199 9.94 -0.28 18.88
CA TYR A 199 9.50 -0.21 17.48
C TYR A 199 8.40 0.84 17.31
N THR A 200 8.21 1.32 16.08
CA THR A 200 7.00 2.07 15.72
C THR A 200 5.90 1.13 15.25
N LYS A 201 4.64 1.62 15.23
CA LYS A 201 3.53 0.86 14.62
C LYS A 201 3.79 0.53 13.15
N GLU A 202 4.45 1.44 12.42
CA GLU A 202 4.80 1.22 11.01
C GLU A 202 5.76 0.03 10.85
N GLU A 203 6.78 -0.04 11.67
CA GLU A 203 7.74 -1.15 11.67
C GLU A 203 7.08 -2.49 12.03
N MET A 204 6.13 -2.47 12.96
CA MET A 204 5.38 -3.68 13.32
C MET A 204 4.40 -4.15 12.24
N LYS A 205 3.89 -3.24 11.38
CA LYS A 205 3.12 -3.64 10.18
C LYS A 205 4.02 -4.45 9.24
N LEU A 206 5.23 -3.94 8.93
CA LEU A 206 6.22 -4.65 8.11
C LEU A 206 6.63 -6.01 8.69
N ALA A 207 6.66 -6.15 10.02
CA ALA A 207 7.01 -7.40 10.67
C ALA A 207 5.87 -8.44 10.64
N ARG A 208 4.60 -8.02 10.70
CA ARG A 208 3.46 -8.91 10.94
C ARG A 208 2.59 -9.16 9.71
N GLU A 209 2.37 -8.13 8.88
CA GLU A 209 1.49 -8.25 7.72
C GLU A 209 1.99 -9.27 6.69
N PRO A 210 3.32 -9.34 6.35
CA PRO A 210 3.81 -10.36 5.41
C PRO A 210 3.55 -11.79 5.89
N GLN A 211 3.71 -12.06 7.19
CA GLN A 211 3.42 -13.38 7.76
C GLN A 211 1.95 -13.76 7.60
N LYS A 212 1.04 -12.80 7.70
CA LYS A 212 -0.40 -13.03 7.48
C LYS A 212 -0.71 -13.22 5.99
N ILE A 213 -0.12 -12.44 5.10
CA ILE A 213 -0.32 -12.53 3.64
C ILE A 213 0.17 -13.86 3.10
N PHE A 214 1.32 -14.36 3.58
CA PHE A 214 1.88 -15.65 3.16
C PHE A 214 1.31 -16.85 3.92
N ASP A 215 0.49 -16.60 4.95
CA ASP A 215 0.05 -17.62 5.92
C ASP A 215 1.21 -18.47 6.45
N ASP A 216 2.35 -17.82 6.70
CA ASP A 216 3.58 -18.44 7.20
C ASP A 216 4.22 -17.59 8.29
N ARG A 217 4.48 -18.19 9.44
CA ARG A 217 5.13 -17.58 10.61
C ARG A 217 6.52 -18.16 10.90
N THR A 218 7.07 -18.95 9.99
CA THR A 218 8.36 -19.62 10.19
C THR A 218 9.56 -18.71 10.00
N PHE A 219 9.37 -17.58 9.33
CA PHE A 219 10.42 -16.58 9.12
C PHE A 219 10.24 -15.36 10.03
N SER A 220 11.34 -14.67 10.31
CA SER A 220 11.38 -13.47 11.17
C SER A 220 11.64 -12.22 10.33
N ILE A 221 10.98 -11.10 10.69
CA ILE A 221 11.20 -9.80 10.06
C ILE A 221 11.51 -8.76 11.14
N THR A 222 12.49 -7.91 10.88
CA THR A 222 12.73 -6.68 11.62
C THR A 222 12.83 -5.50 10.64
N ALA A 223 12.34 -4.34 11.06
CA ALA A 223 12.31 -3.15 10.22
C ALA A 223 12.76 -1.89 10.97
N THR A 224 13.33 -0.95 10.23
CA THR A 224 13.53 0.43 10.65
C THR A 224 12.88 1.33 9.61
N ALA A 225 11.90 2.12 10.02
CA ALA A 225 11.15 2.99 9.12
C ALA A 225 11.65 4.44 9.18
N VAL A 226 12.11 4.94 8.04
CA VAL A 226 12.69 6.29 7.93
C VAL A 226 11.86 7.14 6.97
N ARG A 227 11.49 8.34 7.40
CA ARG A 227 10.88 9.37 6.55
C ARG A 227 11.98 10.17 5.87
N ILE A 228 11.88 10.34 4.54
CA ILE A 228 12.83 11.11 3.72
C ILE A 228 12.12 12.21 2.93
N PRO A 229 12.83 13.25 2.49
CA PRO A 229 12.24 14.43 1.81
C PRO A 229 11.94 14.15 0.34
N THR A 230 11.10 13.15 0.05
CA THR A 230 10.57 12.85 -1.27
C THR A 230 9.05 12.95 -1.26
N ALA A 231 8.45 13.45 -2.34
CA ALA A 231 7.01 13.66 -2.43
C ALA A 231 6.24 12.39 -2.84
N GLY A 232 6.85 11.47 -3.58
CA GLY A 232 6.20 10.25 -4.06
C GLY A 232 7.16 9.06 -4.13
N GLY A 233 6.62 7.86 -3.93
CA GLY A 233 7.35 6.61 -3.93
C GLY A 233 8.07 6.29 -2.63
N HIS A 234 7.91 5.06 -2.16
CA HIS A 234 8.67 4.49 -1.04
C HIS A 234 9.78 3.61 -1.56
N SER A 235 10.92 3.64 -0.88
CA SER A 235 12.05 2.76 -1.17
C SER A 235 12.35 1.89 0.03
N GLU A 236 12.91 0.69 -0.21
CA GLU A 236 13.27 -0.27 0.82
C GLU A 236 14.62 -0.90 0.51
N SER A 237 15.53 -0.87 1.48
CA SER A 237 16.71 -1.70 1.50
C SER A 237 16.37 -3.00 2.21
N VAL A 238 16.42 -4.11 1.48
CA VAL A 238 16.01 -5.42 1.98
C VAL A 238 17.19 -6.37 1.98
N ASN A 239 17.44 -7.00 3.14
CA ASN A 239 18.38 -8.10 3.31
C ASN A 239 17.56 -9.33 3.71
N VAL A 240 17.55 -10.37 2.87
CA VAL A 240 16.76 -11.58 3.10
C VAL A 240 17.63 -12.81 3.10
N GLN A 241 17.56 -13.59 4.17
CA GLN A 241 18.20 -14.89 4.31
C GLN A 241 17.20 -16.00 3.95
N PHE A 242 17.65 -16.96 3.15
CA PHE A 242 16.88 -18.13 2.76
C PHE A 242 17.42 -19.42 3.39
N GLU A 243 16.57 -20.45 3.42
CA GLU A 243 16.99 -21.82 3.77
C GLU A 243 17.84 -22.42 2.67
N ASN A 244 17.36 -22.28 1.42
CA ASN A 244 18.00 -22.82 0.24
C ASN A 244 18.92 -21.80 -0.42
N ASP A 245 20.01 -22.26 -1.02
CA ASP A 245 20.88 -21.42 -1.82
C ASP A 245 20.21 -21.01 -3.14
N PHE A 246 20.71 -19.96 -3.78
CA PHE A 246 20.13 -19.38 -4.98
C PHE A 246 21.22 -18.98 -5.99
N ASP A 247 20.87 -18.93 -7.25
CA ASP A 247 21.67 -18.29 -8.30
C ASP A 247 21.11 -16.90 -8.61
N LEU A 248 21.99 -15.90 -8.78
CA LEU A 248 21.56 -14.52 -9.02
C LEU A 248 20.88 -14.32 -10.38
N THR A 249 21.29 -15.09 -11.39
CA THR A 249 20.65 -15.04 -12.71
C THR A 249 19.23 -15.59 -12.63
N GLU A 250 19.06 -16.68 -11.87
CA GLU A 250 17.76 -17.29 -11.64
C GLU A 250 16.84 -16.36 -10.80
N VAL A 251 17.39 -15.70 -9.79
CA VAL A 251 16.64 -14.67 -9.00
C VAL A 251 16.14 -13.54 -9.91
N ARG A 252 17.00 -12.97 -10.75
CA ARG A 252 16.61 -11.90 -11.68
C ARG A 252 15.57 -12.38 -12.68
N LYS A 253 15.72 -13.58 -13.22
CA LYS A 253 14.74 -14.19 -14.12
C LYS A 253 13.39 -14.35 -13.44
N LEU A 254 13.36 -14.95 -12.25
CA LEU A 254 12.13 -15.17 -11.47
C LEU A 254 11.41 -13.88 -11.20
N LEU A 255 12.12 -12.82 -10.79
CA LEU A 255 11.54 -11.51 -10.54
C LEU A 255 11.05 -10.84 -11.82
N SER A 256 11.75 -10.96 -12.94
CA SER A 256 11.34 -10.39 -14.22
C SER A 256 10.10 -11.08 -14.83
N GLU A 257 9.84 -12.34 -14.45
CA GLU A 257 8.66 -13.10 -14.85
C GLU A 257 7.47 -12.91 -13.87
N THR A 258 7.67 -12.16 -12.76
CA THR A 258 6.63 -11.90 -11.77
C THR A 258 5.75 -10.74 -12.21
N ALA A 259 4.45 -10.97 -12.33
CA ALA A 259 3.48 -9.95 -12.71
C ALA A 259 3.52 -8.74 -11.76
N GLY A 260 3.56 -7.53 -12.30
CA GLY A 260 3.62 -6.28 -11.54
C GLY A 260 4.99 -5.98 -10.91
N VAL A 261 6.04 -6.75 -11.24
CA VAL A 261 7.43 -6.50 -10.82
C VAL A 261 8.30 -6.20 -12.03
N ILE A 262 9.09 -5.11 -11.95
CA ILE A 262 10.04 -4.71 -12.99
C ILE A 262 11.44 -4.72 -12.41
N VAL A 263 12.34 -5.49 -13.03
CA VAL A 263 13.76 -5.53 -12.66
C VAL A 263 14.51 -4.40 -13.35
N GLN A 264 15.08 -3.48 -12.56
CA GLN A 264 15.97 -2.40 -13.00
C GLN A 264 17.32 -2.58 -12.30
N ASP A 265 18.21 -3.39 -12.86
CA ASP A 265 19.44 -3.81 -12.19
C ASP A 265 20.59 -3.97 -13.19
N ASN A 266 21.17 -2.83 -13.61
CA ASN A 266 22.36 -2.83 -14.45
C ASN A 266 23.41 -1.87 -13.88
N PRO A 267 24.44 -2.38 -13.17
CA PRO A 267 25.53 -1.55 -12.61
C PRO A 267 26.35 -0.80 -13.66
N ASP A 268 26.56 -1.36 -14.84
CA ASP A 268 27.41 -0.77 -15.87
C ASP A 268 26.81 0.52 -16.45
N THR A 269 25.49 0.64 -16.41
CA THR A 269 24.76 1.82 -16.88
C THR A 269 24.15 2.64 -15.73
N ASN A 270 24.50 2.35 -14.47
CA ASN A 270 23.90 2.95 -13.27
C ASN A 270 22.36 2.86 -13.26
N THR A 271 21.80 1.75 -13.76
CA THR A 271 20.36 1.54 -13.79
C THR A 271 19.90 0.86 -12.51
N TYR A 272 19.09 1.55 -11.74
CA TYR A 272 18.47 1.09 -10.49
C TYR A 272 17.16 1.85 -10.22
N PRO A 273 16.23 1.28 -9.42
CA PRO A 273 14.97 1.95 -9.13
C PRO A 273 15.16 3.21 -8.27
N MET A 274 14.37 4.24 -8.58
CA MET A 274 14.34 5.49 -7.81
C MET A 274 12.89 5.98 -7.63
N PRO A 275 12.56 6.63 -6.49
CA PRO A 275 11.21 7.14 -6.23
C PRO A 275 10.66 8.03 -7.35
N ILE A 276 11.50 8.93 -7.89
CA ILE A 276 11.09 9.87 -8.94
C ILE A 276 10.59 9.17 -10.24
N TYR A 277 11.09 7.99 -10.55
CA TYR A 277 10.68 7.22 -11.73
C TYR A 277 9.62 6.17 -11.44
N ALA A 278 9.46 5.77 -10.18
CA ALA A 278 8.38 4.91 -9.73
C ALA A 278 7.08 5.69 -9.47
N HIS A 279 7.19 7.01 -9.25
CA HIS A 279 6.04 7.87 -9.01
C HIS A 279 5.04 7.79 -10.18
N ASP A 280 3.77 7.69 -9.84
CA ASP A 280 2.63 7.54 -10.77
C ASP A 280 2.68 6.27 -11.65
N LYS A 281 3.38 5.21 -11.17
CA LYS A 281 3.41 3.88 -11.79
C LYS A 281 2.73 2.85 -10.88
N ASP A 282 2.15 1.82 -11.50
CA ASP A 282 1.50 0.71 -10.77
C ASP A 282 2.46 -0.44 -10.47
N ASP A 283 3.62 -0.47 -11.13
CA ASP A 283 4.59 -1.54 -10.95
C ASP A 283 5.44 -1.33 -9.68
N VAL A 284 5.93 -2.45 -9.15
CA VAL A 284 6.98 -2.52 -8.13
C VAL A 284 8.32 -2.73 -8.82
N PHE A 285 9.26 -1.84 -8.59
CA PHE A 285 10.59 -1.89 -9.18
C PHE A 285 11.59 -2.50 -8.22
N VAL A 286 12.46 -3.39 -8.70
CA VAL A 286 13.51 -4.01 -7.90
C VAL A 286 14.85 -3.96 -8.62
N GLY A 287 15.90 -3.68 -7.85
CA GLY A 287 17.26 -3.64 -8.37
C GLY A 287 18.28 -3.77 -7.24
N ARG A 288 19.56 -3.49 -7.54
CA ARG A 288 20.69 -3.66 -6.62
C ARG A 288 20.73 -5.09 -6.05
N ILE A 289 20.36 -6.07 -6.90
CA ILE A 289 20.26 -7.48 -6.56
C ILE A 289 21.66 -8.09 -6.48
N ARG A 290 22.08 -8.48 -5.29
CA ARG A 290 23.42 -9.01 -5.03
C ARG A 290 23.44 -9.92 -3.82
N ARG A 291 24.38 -10.86 -3.78
CA ARG A 291 24.63 -11.66 -2.56
C ARG A 291 25.13 -10.78 -1.41
N ASP A 292 24.77 -11.16 -0.22
CA ASP A 292 25.44 -10.69 0.99
C ASP A 292 26.63 -11.64 1.25
N GLU A 293 27.85 -11.10 1.11
CA GLU A 293 29.07 -11.90 1.27
C GLU A 293 29.38 -12.23 2.75
N THR A 294 28.70 -11.56 3.68
CA THR A 294 28.89 -11.74 5.13
C THR A 294 28.00 -12.81 5.72
N GLN A 295 26.96 -13.23 5.00
CA GLN A 295 25.94 -14.16 5.50
C GLN A 295 25.53 -15.16 4.41
N ARG A 296 25.59 -16.46 4.73
CA ARG A 296 25.22 -17.53 3.80
C ARG A 296 23.77 -17.45 3.37
N ASN A 297 23.50 -17.77 2.10
CA ASN A 297 22.16 -17.81 1.49
C ASN A 297 21.39 -16.48 1.65
N THR A 298 22.07 -15.35 1.63
CA THR A 298 21.48 -14.05 1.90
C THR A 298 21.59 -13.14 0.69
N LEU A 299 20.50 -12.45 0.39
CA LEU A 299 20.31 -11.58 -0.75
C LEU A 299 20.06 -10.16 -0.28
N ASN A 300 20.73 -9.20 -0.90
CA ASN A 300 20.43 -7.76 -0.77
C ASN A 300 19.69 -7.28 -2.01
N MET A 301 18.65 -6.45 -1.80
CA MET A 301 17.85 -5.83 -2.85
C MET A 301 17.46 -4.40 -2.48
N TRP A 302 17.07 -3.64 -3.50
CA TRP A 302 16.47 -2.33 -3.37
C TRP A 302 15.13 -2.33 -4.10
N ILE A 303 14.03 -2.04 -3.38
CA ILE A 303 12.67 -2.10 -3.89
C ILE A 303 12.07 -0.70 -3.84
N VAL A 304 11.39 -0.30 -4.91
CA VAL A 304 10.73 1.02 -4.99
C VAL A 304 9.35 0.87 -5.62
N ALA A 305 8.35 1.52 -5.04
CA ALA A 305 7.01 1.62 -5.65
C ALA A 305 6.31 2.92 -5.25
N ASP A 306 5.31 3.32 -6.03
CA ASP A 306 4.43 4.42 -5.65
C ASP A 306 3.50 3.98 -4.51
N ASN A 307 3.65 4.64 -3.36
CA ASN A 307 2.92 4.31 -2.14
C ASN A 307 1.44 4.67 -2.18
N LEU A 308 1.02 5.57 -3.08
CA LEU A 308 -0.38 5.94 -3.27
C LEU A 308 -1.07 5.08 -4.34
N ARG A 309 -0.30 4.55 -5.31
CA ARG A 309 -0.80 3.67 -6.37
C ARG A 309 -0.75 2.20 -5.93
N LYS A 310 0.27 1.43 -6.33
CA LYS A 310 0.34 0.01 -5.93
C LYS A 310 0.33 -0.14 -4.41
N GLY A 311 0.96 0.77 -3.68
CA GLY A 311 0.96 0.78 -2.22
C GLY A 311 -0.40 1.01 -1.55
N ALA A 312 -1.43 1.47 -2.28
CA ALA A 312 -2.75 1.76 -1.72
C ALA A 312 -3.88 1.59 -2.75
N ALA A 313 -4.10 2.62 -3.59
CA ALA A 313 -5.27 2.72 -4.46
C ALA A 313 -5.33 1.59 -5.49
N THR A 314 -4.23 1.32 -6.19
CA THR A 314 -4.20 0.29 -7.24
C THR A 314 -4.44 -1.10 -6.66
N ASN A 315 -3.81 -1.44 -5.52
CA ASN A 315 -4.03 -2.73 -4.87
C ASN A 315 -5.50 -2.89 -4.43
N ALA A 316 -6.11 -1.84 -3.87
CA ALA A 316 -7.53 -1.87 -3.48
C ALA A 316 -8.46 -2.03 -4.68
N VAL A 317 -8.19 -1.33 -5.80
CA VAL A 317 -8.98 -1.47 -7.04
C VAL A 317 -8.80 -2.87 -7.64
N GLN A 318 -7.58 -3.42 -7.65
CA GLN A 318 -7.31 -4.80 -8.10
C GLN A 318 -8.04 -5.85 -7.27
N ILE A 319 -8.17 -5.66 -5.94
CA ILE A 319 -9.04 -6.52 -5.10
C ILE A 319 -10.47 -6.44 -5.63
N GLY A 320 -10.99 -5.25 -5.89
CA GLY A 320 -12.33 -5.07 -6.47
C GLY A 320 -12.48 -5.74 -7.84
N GLU A 321 -11.48 -5.64 -8.72
CA GLU A 321 -11.47 -6.31 -10.03
C GLU A 321 -11.52 -7.83 -9.87
N TYR A 322 -10.76 -8.38 -8.92
CA TYR A 322 -10.79 -9.81 -8.63
C TYR A 322 -12.18 -10.27 -8.17
N LEU A 323 -12.80 -9.53 -7.25
CA LEU A 323 -14.16 -9.82 -6.76
C LEU A 323 -15.18 -9.84 -7.90
N VAL A 324 -15.12 -8.85 -8.80
CA VAL A 324 -16.01 -8.76 -9.97
C VAL A 324 -15.77 -9.92 -10.94
N ALA A 325 -14.52 -10.18 -11.29
CA ALA A 325 -14.15 -11.22 -12.25
C ALA A 325 -14.56 -12.63 -11.79
N HIS A 326 -14.61 -12.87 -10.47
CA HIS A 326 -14.95 -14.16 -9.88
C HIS A 326 -16.40 -14.21 -9.32
N ASN A 327 -17.24 -13.20 -9.60
CA ASN A 327 -18.62 -13.09 -9.12
C ASN A 327 -18.75 -13.26 -7.59
N LEU A 328 -17.84 -12.61 -6.83
CA LEU A 328 -17.83 -12.64 -5.37
C LEU A 328 -18.57 -11.44 -4.72
N VAL A 329 -19.12 -10.56 -5.52
CA VAL A 329 -19.95 -9.41 -5.10
C VAL A 329 -21.31 -9.46 -5.78
#